data_f3781fd40f7d1c58dfac51bfc9510ab6
#
_entry.id   f3781fd40f7d1c58dfac51bfc9510ab6
#
_cell.length_a   1.000
_cell.length_b   1.000
_cell.length_c   1.000
_cell.angle_alpha   90.00
_cell.angle_beta   90.00
_cell.angle_gamma   90.00
#
_symmetry.space_group_name_H-M   'P 1'
#
loop_
_entity.id
_entity.type
_entity.pdbx_description
1 polymer ?
#
loop_
_entity_poly.entity_id
_entity_poly.type
_entity_poly.pdbx_seq_one_letter_code
_entity_poly.pdbx_strand_id
1 'polypeptide(L)'
;GDIPQNTVDAAYMLNDDIGYVKVSKFGRTSHVELLNALAQLNHKKCKGLIIDLRGNTGGYMEAAIRMVNEFLPEGKLIVYTQGRKYPRAEEFANGTGSCQKMPLVVLIDEGSASASEIFTGAIQDNDRGTVVGRRSFGKGLVQQPIDFSDGSAIRLTIARYYTPSGRCIQ
;
A
#
# COMPACT_ATOMS: atom_id res chain seq x y z
N GLY A 1 10.37 6.71 26.85
CA GLY A 1 9.43 7.21 25.87
C GLY A 1 9.63 6.50 24.56
N ASP A 2 8.56 6.07 23.92
CA ASP A 2 8.63 5.44 22.60
C ASP A 2 9.21 6.42 21.60
N ILE A 3 10.25 6.00 20.88
CA ILE A 3 10.80 6.78 19.77
C ILE A 3 9.86 6.53 18.58
N PRO A 4 9.18 7.56 18.03
CA PRO A 4 8.33 7.37 16.88
C PRO A 4 9.18 6.91 15.69
N GLN A 5 8.93 5.71 15.20
CA GLN A 5 9.52 5.21 13.96
C GLN A 5 8.71 5.76 12.80
N ASN A 6 9.32 6.68 12.04
CA ASN A 6 8.76 7.11 10.76
C ASN A 6 8.68 5.92 9.81
N THR A 7 7.66 5.90 9.00
CA THR A 7 7.42 4.89 7.97
C THR A 7 7.66 5.44 6.56
N VAL A 8 7.64 6.76 6.42
CA VAL A 8 8.12 7.50 5.25
C VAL A 8 9.53 7.97 5.56
N ASP A 9 10.53 7.26 5.05
CA ASP A 9 11.93 7.48 5.38
C ASP A 9 12.52 8.69 4.65
N ALA A 10 11.99 9.01 3.48
CA ALA A 10 12.46 10.12 2.66
C ALA A 10 11.36 10.68 1.77
N ALA A 11 11.36 11.99 1.60
CA ALA A 11 10.50 12.72 0.65
C ALA A 11 11.24 13.94 0.14
N TYR A 12 11.58 13.96 -1.15
CA TYR A 12 12.32 15.06 -1.77
C TYR A 12 12.10 15.12 -3.29
N MET A 13 12.45 16.26 -3.88
CA MET A 13 12.46 16.40 -5.34
C MET A 13 13.74 15.80 -5.92
N LEU A 14 13.62 14.87 -6.88
CA LEU A 14 14.76 14.33 -7.64
C LEU A 14 15.30 15.35 -8.64
N ASN A 15 14.41 16.15 -9.20
CA ASN A 15 14.70 17.25 -10.11
C ASN A 15 13.56 18.28 -10.01
N ASP A 16 13.49 19.24 -10.91
CA ASP A 16 12.51 20.32 -10.87
C ASP A 16 11.06 19.83 -11.01
N ASP A 17 10.82 18.63 -11.54
CA ASP A 17 9.50 18.11 -11.87
C ASP A 17 9.09 16.87 -11.08
N ILE A 18 10.03 16.04 -10.64
CA ILE A 18 9.76 14.71 -10.11
C ILE A 18 10.05 14.63 -8.62
N GLY A 19 9.03 14.27 -7.86
CA GLY A 19 9.13 13.94 -6.44
C GLY A 19 9.41 12.45 -6.20
N TYR A 20 10.11 12.17 -5.11
CA TYR A 20 10.42 10.82 -4.64
C TYR A 20 9.99 10.67 -3.19
N VAL A 21 9.30 9.56 -2.89
CA VAL A 21 8.89 9.19 -1.54
C VAL A 21 9.28 7.75 -1.28
N LYS A 22 10.09 7.52 -0.24
CA LYS A 22 10.44 6.19 0.25
C LYS A 22 9.52 5.81 1.38
N VAL A 23 8.78 4.70 1.22
CA VAL A 23 7.94 4.11 2.26
C VAL A 23 8.55 2.78 2.67
N SER A 24 9.05 2.67 3.90
CA SER A 24 9.73 1.48 4.40
C SER A 24 8.79 0.48 5.06
N LYS A 25 7.60 0.95 5.50
CA LYS A 25 6.62 0.12 6.21
C LYS A 25 5.22 0.73 6.09
N PHE A 26 4.18 -0.10 6.23
CA PHE A 26 2.80 0.35 6.37
C PHE A 26 2.39 0.33 7.86
N GLY A 27 2.66 1.43 8.55
CA GLY A 27 2.31 1.66 9.95
C GLY A 27 1.01 2.45 10.11
N ARG A 28 0.59 2.67 11.35
CA ARG A 28 -0.63 3.44 11.66
C ARG A 28 -0.53 4.90 11.23
N THR A 29 0.68 5.46 11.19
CA THR A 29 0.97 6.85 10.85
C THR A 29 1.31 7.06 9.37
N SER A 30 1.52 5.98 8.59
CA SER A 30 2.03 6.04 7.22
C SER A 30 1.19 6.92 6.29
N HIS A 31 -0.14 6.87 6.42
CA HIS A 31 -1.01 7.72 5.61
C HIS A 31 -0.80 9.21 5.91
N VAL A 32 -0.73 9.59 7.17
CA VAL A 32 -0.49 11.00 7.58
C VAL A 32 0.91 11.44 7.15
N GLU A 33 1.91 10.58 7.29
CA GLU A 33 3.28 10.86 6.84
C GLU A 33 3.35 11.04 5.31
N LEU A 34 2.61 10.20 4.55
CA LEU A 34 2.49 10.36 3.11
C LEU A 34 1.82 11.71 2.75
N LEU A 35 0.71 12.08 3.41
CA LEU A 35 0.04 13.36 3.17
C LEU A 35 0.97 14.54 3.40
N ASN A 36 1.75 14.51 4.47
CA ASN A 36 2.75 15.54 4.76
C ASN A 36 3.84 15.60 3.67
N ALA A 37 4.32 14.44 3.21
CA ALA A 37 5.28 14.34 2.13
C ALA A 37 4.71 14.92 0.81
N LEU A 38 3.49 14.54 0.46
CA LEU A 38 2.80 15.04 -0.75
C LEU A 38 2.58 16.55 -0.69
N ALA A 39 2.17 17.09 0.46
CA ALA A 39 2.02 18.53 0.64
C ALA A 39 3.35 19.26 0.46
N GLN A 40 4.43 18.75 1.04
CA GLN A 40 5.78 19.30 0.90
C GLN A 40 6.26 19.31 -0.55
N LEU A 41 6.01 18.22 -1.29
CA LEU A 41 6.37 18.11 -2.71
C LEU A 41 5.50 19.02 -3.58
N ASN A 42 4.22 19.17 -3.27
CA ASN A 42 3.30 20.05 -4.00
C ASN A 42 3.72 21.52 -3.86
N HIS A 43 4.19 21.96 -2.70
CA HIS A 43 4.77 23.29 -2.51
C HIS A 43 5.97 23.55 -3.45
N LYS A 44 6.67 22.49 -3.84
CA LYS A 44 7.78 22.52 -4.80
C LYS A 44 7.34 22.31 -6.25
N LYS A 45 6.04 22.35 -6.54
CA LYS A 45 5.43 22.19 -7.88
C LYS A 45 5.74 20.84 -8.54
N CYS A 46 5.74 19.77 -7.75
CA CYS A 46 5.94 18.40 -8.24
C CYS A 46 4.91 18.06 -9.33
N LYS A 47 5.37 17.54 -10.46
CA LYS A 47 4.55 17.17 -11.63
C LYS A 47 4.41 15.66 -11.82
N GLY A 48 5.23 14.87 -11.17
CA GLY A 48 5.18 13.41 -11.19
C GLY A 48 5.81 12.84 -9.93
N LEU A 49 5.40 11.64 -9.53
CA LEU A 49 5.76 11.04 -8.26
C LEU A 49 6.31 9.64 -8.43
N ILE A 50 7.37 9.35 -7.71
CA ILE A 50 7.89 7.99 -7.51
C ILE A 50 7.63 7.58 -6.06
N ILE A 51 6.88 6.49 -5.88
CA ILE A 51 6.71 5.82 -4.58
C ILE A 51 7.62 4.60 -4.56
N ASP A 52 8.57 4.57 -3.65
CA ASP A 52 9.53 3.46 -3.53
C ASP A 52 9.13 2.53 -2.39
N LEU A 53 8.72 1.31 -2.75
CA LEU A 53 8.34 0.21 -1.85
C LEU A 53 9.39 -0.91 -1.82
N ARG A 54 10.56 -0.73 -2.41
CA ARG A 54 11.61 -1.76 -2.38
C ARG A 54 12.04 -2.03 -0.95
N GLY A 55 12.16 -3.31 -0.60
CA GLY A 55 12.47 -3.75 0.77
C GLY A 55 11.33 -3.55 1.79
N ASN A 56 10.16 -3.07 1.39
CA ASN A 56 9.02 -2.86 2.27
C ASN A 56 8.23 -4.16 2.45
N THR A 57 8.37 -4.79 3.60
CA THR A 57 7.73 -6.08 3.92
C THR A 57 6.22 -5.98 4.24
N GLY A 58 5.63 -4.79 4.12
CA GLY A 58 4.22 -4.55 4.34
C GLY A 58 3.90 -3.94 5.71
N GLY A 59 2.83 -4.40 6.32
CA GLY A 59 2.30 -3.89 7.57
C GLY A 59 0.77 -3.92 7.58
N TYR A 60 0.13 -2.85 8.03
CA TYR A 60 -1.32 -2.78 8.11
C TYR A 60 -1.96 -2.62 6.73
N MET A 61 -2.89 -3.52 6.39
CA MET A 61 -3.71 -3.43 5.17
C MET A 61 -4.46 -2.10 5.07
N GLU A 62 -5.04 -1.65 6.19
CA GLU A 62 -5.78 -0.38 6.23
C GLU A 62 -4.91 0.83 5.87
N ALA A 63 -3.63 0.82 6.28
CA ALA A 63 -2.69 1.87 5.88
C ALA A 63 -2.47 1.89 4.36
N ALA A 64 -2.29 0.70 3.75
CA ALA A 64 -2.16 0.60 2.30
C ALA A 64 -3.42 1.10 1.58
N ILE A 65 -4.61 0.71 2.04
CA ILE A 65 -5.89 1.16 1.46
C ILE A 65 -6.01 2.69 1.52
N ARG A 66 -5.74 3.29 2.68
CA ARG A 66 -5.79 4.75 2.85
C ARG A 66 -4.79 5.47 1.93
N MET A 67 -3.57 4.92 1.79
CA MET A 67 -2.56 5.50 0.91
C MET A 67 -2.91 5.35 -0.57
N VAL A 68 -3.50 4.22 -0.97
CA VAL A 68 -4.01 4.02 -2.35
C VAL A 68 -5.13 5.00 -2.68
N ASN A 69 -5.99 5.34 -1.71
CA ASN A 69 -7.06 6.33 -1.89
C ASN A 69 -6.56 7.71 -2.34
N GLU A 70 -5.31 8.07 -2.05
CA GLU A 70 -4.74 9.33 -2.54
C GLU A 70 -4.59 9.36 -4.07
N PHE A 71 -4.56 8.20 -4.71
CA PHE A 71 -4.24 8.05 -6.12
C PHE A 71 -5.38 7.53 -6.98
N LEU A 72 -6.39 6.87 -6.42
CA LEU A 72 -7.49 6.27 -7.19
C LEU A 72 -8.77 7.12 -7.13
N PRO A 73 -9.49 7.23 -8.25
CA PRO A 73 -10.83 7.83 -8.25
C PRO A 73 -11.84 6.94 -7.54
N GLU A 74 -12.96 7.52 -7.14
CA GLU A 74 -14.06 6.83 -6.46
C GLU A 74 -14.53 5.58 -7.21
N GLY A 75 -14.85 4.54 -6.44
CA GLY A 75 -15.43 3.30 -6.95
C GLY A 75 -14.42 2.33 -7.59
N LYS A 76 -13.14 2.67 -7.63
CA LYS A 76 -12.09 1.73 -8.08
C LYS A 76 -11.81 0.70 -7.00
N LEU A 77 -11.84 -0.58 -7.37
CA LEU A 77 -11.48 -1.68 -6.46
C LEU A 77 -9.99 -1.59 -6.10
N ILE A 78 -9.68 -1.67 -4.82
CA ILE A 78 -8.30 -1.66 -4.29
C ILE A 78 -7.80 -3.09 -4.10
N VAL A 79 -8.56 -3.88 -3.36
CA VAL A 79 -8.22 -5.26 -2.99
C VAL A 79 -9.51 -5.97 -2.59
N TYR A 80 -9.53 -7.28 -2.71
CA TYR A 80 -10.53 -8.08 -2.02
C TYR A 80 -9.90 -9.28 -1.32
N THR A 81 -10.60 -9.75 -0.29
CA THR A 81 -10.24 -10.96 0.43
C THR A 81 -11.31 -12.03 0.19
N GLN A 82 -10.89 -13.28 0.12
CA GLN A 82 -11.79 -14.42 0.01
C GLN A 82 -11.16 -15.66 0.61
N GLY A 83 -11.95 -16.43 1.33
CA GLY A 83 -11.53 -17.70 1.93
C GLY A 83 -12.61 -18.75 1.83
N ARG A 84 -12.29 -20.01 2.18
CA ARG A 84 -13.23 -21.13 2.09
C ARG A 84 -14.53 -20.91 2.88
N LYS A 85 -14.43 -20.31 4.07
CA LYS A 85 -15.56 -20.00 4.97
C LYS A 85 -15.75 -18.49 5.13
N TYR A 86 -14.99 -17.68 4.43
CA TYR A 86 -15.04 -16.23 4.48
C TYR A 86 -15.48 -15.73 3.10
N PRO A 87 -16.65 -15.11 2.99
CA PRO A 87 -17.15 -14.59 1.72
C PRO A 87 -16.21 -13.50 1.20
N ARG A 88 -16.31 -13.21 -0.08
CA ARG A 88 -15.57 -12.12 -0.71
C ARG A 88 -15.92 -10.79 -0.04
N ALA A 89 -14.90 -10.11 0.45
CA ALA A 89 -14.97 -8.76 1.01
C ALA A 89 -14.09 -7.82 0.19
N GLU A 90 -14.68 -6.72 -0.28
CA GLU A 90 -14.08 -5.80 -1.24
C GLU A 90 -13.83 -4.43 -0.60
N GLU A 91 -12.69 -3.83 -0.91
CA GLU A 91 -12.33 -2.47 -0.51
C GLU A 91 -12.21 -1.58 -1.75
N PHE A 92 -12.94 -0.49 -1.76
CA PHE A 92 -13.01 0.46 -2.87
C PHE A 92 -12.42 1.81 -2.50
N ALA A 93 -11.89 2.49 -3.49
CA ALA A 93 -11.46 3.87 -3.36
C ALA A 93 -12.67 4.81 -3.18
N ASN A 94 -12.51 5.80 -2.31
CA ASN A 94 -13.55 6.78 -1.96
C ASN A 94 -13.44 8.11 -2.72
N GLY A 95 -12.43 8.26 -3.57
CA GLY A 95 -12.25 9.43 -4.43
C GLY A 95 -11.85 10.74 -3.73
N THR A 96 -11.49 10.69 -2.44
CA THR A 96 -11.13 11.91 -1.68
C THR A 96 -9.67 12.32 -1.84
N GLY A 97 -8.84 11.50 -2.50
CA GLY A 97 -7.41 11.72 -2.64
C GLY A 97 -7.03 12.92 -3.51
N SER A 98 -5.92 13.54 -3.19
CA SER A 98 -5.43 14.76 -3.83
C SER A 98 -4.57 14.53 -5.07
N CYS A 99 -4.05 13.29 -5.27
CA CYS A 99 -3.06 12.96 -6.29
C CYS A 99 -3.61 12.06 -7.41
N GLN A 100 -4.94 12.05 -7.63
CA GLN A 100 -5.59 11.13 -8.58
C GLN A 100 -5.10 11.26 -10.03
N LYS A 101 -4.63 12.45 -10.44
CA LYS A 101 -4.17 12.73 -11.81
C LYS A 101 -2.65 12.85 -11.94
N MET A 102 -1.92 12.81 -10.83
CA MET A 102 -0.47 12.96 -10.86
C MET A 102 0.18 11.73 -11.50
N PRO A 103 1.06 11.87 -12.50
CA PRO A 103 1.84 10.76 -13.03
C PRO A 103 2.56 10.00 -11.90
N LEU A 104 2.40 8.67 -11.86
CA LEU A 104 2.84 7.84 -10.75
C LEU A 104 3.67 6.65 -11.23
N VAL A 105 4.82 6.48 -10.61
CA VAL A 105 5.66 5.27 -10.72
C VAL A 105 5.79 4.64 -9.35
N VAL A 106 5.65 3.32 -9.27
CA VAL A 106 5.87 2.54 -8.04
C VAL A 106 7.05 1.62 -8.24
N LEU A 107 8.05 1.71 -7.36
CA LEU A 107 9.22 0.83 -7.37
C LEU A 107 9.02 -0.32 -6.39
N ILE A 108 9.28 -1.55 -6.85
CA ILE A 108 9.20 -2.76 -6.05
C ILE A 108 10.41 -3.66 -6.26
N ASP A 109 10.62 -4.59 -5.34
CA ASP A 109 11.58 -5.67 -5.44
C ASP A 109 11.08 -6.93 -4.71
N GLU A 110 11.93 -7.94 -4.62
CA GLU A 110 11.65 -9.20 -3.93
C GLU A 110 11.39 -9.06 -2.43
N GLY A 111 11.74 -7.93 -1.83
CA GLY A 111 11.43 -7.57 -0.44
C GLY A 111 10.07 -6.91 -0.26
N SER A 112 9.41 -6.49 -1.36
CA SER A 112 8.09 -5.88 -1.31
C SER A 112 7.02 -6.95 -1.05
N ALA A 113 6.33 -6.89 0.10
CA ALA A 113 5.42 -7.94 0.52
C ALA A 113 4.11 -7.41 1.12
N SER A 114 3.06 -8.24 1.12
CA SER A 114 1.80 -8.00 1.85
C SER A 114 1.14 -6.66 1.49
N ALA A 115 1.05 -5.70 2.41
CA ALA A 115 0.47 -4.38 2.18
C ALA A 115 1.13 -3.62 1.00
N SER A 116 2.43 -3.81 0.76
CA SER A 116 3.14 -3.29 -0.42
C SER A 116 2.57 -3.89 -1.72
N GLU A 117 2.22 -5.16 -1.70
CA GLU A 117 1.64 -5.86 -2.86
C GLU A 117 0.18 -5.46 -3.09
N ILE A 118 -0.57 -5.16 -2.02
CA ILE A 118 -1.91 -4.57 -2.10
C ILE A 118 -1.84 -3.20 -2.78
N PHE A 119 -0.95 -2.32 -2.29
CA PHE A 119 -0.76 -0.99 -2.88
C PHE A 119 -0.39 -1.10 -4.36
N THR A 120 0.64 -1.87 -4.67
CA THR A 120 1.15 -2.05 -6.04
C THR A 120 0.12 -2.67 -6.97
N GLY A 121 -0.58 -3.72 -6.51
CA GLY A 121 -1.62 -4.39 -7.28
C GLY A 121 -2.81 -3.47 -7.60
N ALA A 122 -3.21 -2.64 -6.66
CA ALA A 122 -4.26 -1.64 -6.86
C ALA A 122 -3.87 -0.61 -7.93
N ILE A 123 -2.64 -0.10 -7.87
CA ILE A 123 -2.13 0.87 -8.87
C ILE A 123 -2.02 0.23 -10.25
N GLN A 124 -1.44 -0.97 -10.33
CA GLN A 124 -1.22 -1.69 -11.59
C GLN A 124 -2.53 -2.10 -12.26
N ASP A 125 -3.42 -2.75 -11.52
CA ASP A 125 -4.63 -3.35 -12.09
C ASP A 125 -5.72 -2.32 -12.43
N ASN A 126 -5.66 -1.11 -11.84
CA ASN A 126 -6.48 0.02 -12.24
C ASN A 126 -5.85 0.88 -13.34
N ASP A 127 -4.70 0.47 -13.88
CA ASP A 127 -3.95 1.23 -14.89
C ASP A 127 -3.66 2.67 -14.45
N ARG A 128 -3.41 2.84 -13.13
CA ARG A 128 -3.25 4.16 -12.52
C ARG A 128 -1.82 4.68 -12.60
N GLY A 129 -0.84 3.80 -12.68
CA GLY A 129 0.58 4.14 -12.73
C GLY A 129 1.43 2.99 -13.23
N THR A 130 2.71 3.27 -13.43
CA THR A 130 3.68 2.28 -13.89
C THR A 130 4.38 1.63 -12.70
N VAL A 131 4.40 0.31 -12.67
CA VAL A 131 5.17 -0.48 -11.70
C VAL A 131 6.48 -0.89 -12.32
N VAL A 132 7.59 -0.60 -11.63
CA VAL A 132 8.95 -0.87 -12.10
C VAL A 132 9.73 -1.63 -11.03
N GLY A 133 10.48 -2.64 -11.44
CA GLY A 133 11.36 -3.38 -10.55
C GLY A 133 11.34 -4.88 -10.80
N ARG A 134 11.50 -5.65 -9.73
CA ARG A 134 11.53 -7.12 -9.77
C ARG A 134 10.26 -7.69 -9.18
N ARG A 135 10.02 -8.99 -9.41
CA ARG A 135 8.89 -9.71 -8.86
C ARG A 135 8.86 -9.56 -7.34
N SER A 136 7.70 -9.16 -6.80
CA SER A 136 7.46 -9.03 -5.37
C SER A 136 7.45 -10.38 -4.65
N PHE A 137 7.40 -10.34 -3.32
CA PHE A 137 7.53 -11.51 -2.45
C PHE A 137 6.41 -12.55 -2.65
N GLY A 138 5.15 -12.11 -2.77
CA GLY A 138 3.99 -12.99 -2.91
C GLY A 138 3.39 -13.40 -1.56
N LYS A 139 3.25 -12.48 -0.59
CA LYS A 139 2.59 -12.74 0.69
C LYS A 139 1.14 -12.28 0.67
N GLY A 140 0.24 -13.17 0.26
CA GLY A 140 -1.17 -12.89 0.07
C GLY A 140 -2.12 -13.58 1.05
N LEU A 141 -1.67 -13.94 2.25
CA LEU A 141 -2.47 -14.63 3.26
C LEU A 141 -3.03 -13.66 4.30
N VAL A 142 -4.33 -13.78 4.57
CA VAL A 142 -5.02 -13.14 5.69
C VAL A 142 -4.94 -14.06 6.88
N GLN A 143 -4.28 -13.62 7.94
CA GLN A 143 -4.11 -14.38 9.18
C GLN A 143 -4.87 -13.70 10.32
N GLN A 144 -5.61 -14.48 11.08
CA GLN A 144 -6.33 -14.04 12.27
C GLN A 144 -5.73 -14.72 13.51
N PRO A 145 -5.36 -13.97 14.55
CA PRO A 145 -5.05 -14.56 15.85
C PRO A 145 -6.34 -15.03 16.51
N ILE A 146 -6.30 -16.20 17.13
CA ILE A 146 -7.36 -16.75 17.95
C ILE A 146 -6.75 -16.98 19.33
N ASP A 147 -7.20 -16.19 20.29
CA ASP A 147 -6.74 -16.28 21.67
C ASP A 147 -7.51 -17.35 22.43
N PHE A 148 -6.82 -18.12 23.27
CA PHE A 148 -7.40 -19.11 24.15
C PHE A 148 -7.51 -18.58 25.58
N SER A 149 -8.38 -19.20 26.39
CA SER A 149 -8.61 -18.79 27.78
C SER A 149 -7.43 -18.99 28.70
N ASP A 150 -6.44 -19.78 28.31
CA ASP A 150 -5.20 -20.02 29.04
C ASP A 150 -4.09 -18.98 28.74
N GLY A 151 -4.39 -17.99 27.89
CA GLY A 151 -3.45 -16.96 27.43
C GLY A 151 -2.58 -17.35 26.24
N SER A 152 -2.71 -18.59 25.73
CA SER A 152 -2.09 -18.98 24.48
C SER A 152 -2.90 -18.47 23.27
N ALA A 153 -2.27 -18.41 22.10
CA ALA A 153 -2.94 -18.01 20.86
C ALA A 153 -2.44 -18.84 19.69
N ILE A 154 -3.31 -19.07 18.71
CA ILE A 154 -2.91 -19.57 17.39
C ILE A 154 -3.15 -18.51 16.34
N ARG A 155 -2.33 -18.52 15.28
CA ARG A 155 -2.52 -17.68 14.11
C ARG A 155 -2.99 -18.54 12.96
N LEU A 156 -4.24 -18.36 12.55
CA LEU A 156 -4.89 -19.16 11.52
C LEU A 156 -5.00 -18.35 10.23
N THR A 157 -4.64 -18.97 9.09
CA THR A 157 -4.93 -18.42 7.77
C THR A 157 -6.40 -18.65 7.44
N ILE A 158 -7.15 -17.57 7.23
CA ILE A 158 -8.61 -17.58 7.02
C ILE A 158 -9.00 -17.22 5.59
N ALA A 159 -8.19 -16.43 4.88
CA ALA A 159 -8.48 -15.95 3.53
C ALA A 159 -7.19 -15.63 2.78
N ARG A 160 -7.35 -15.29 1.51
CA ARG A 160 -6.28 -14.77 0.64
C ARG A 160 -6.63 -13.38 0.16
N TYR A 161 -5.58 -12.60 -0.15
CA TYR A 161 -5.69 -11.30 -0.82
C TYR A 161 -5.65 -11.49 -2.33
N TYR A 162 -6.52 -10.74 -3.00
CA TYR A 162 -6.59 -10.69 -4.46
C TYR A 162 -6.53 -9.25 -4.94
N THR A 163 -5.80 -9.03 -6.03
CA THR A 163 -5.73 -7.74 -6.71
C THR A 163 -7.03 -7.45 -7.47
N PRO A 164 -7.30 -6.21 -7.91
CA PRO A 164 -8.53 -5.87 -8.63
C PRO A 164 -8.82 -6.74 -9.85
N SER A 165 -7.80 -7.21 -10.57
CA SER A 165 -7.96 -8.11 -11.72
C SER A 165 -8.25 -9.56 -11.36
N GLY A 166 -8.30 -9.90 -10.06
CA GLY A 166 -8.56 -11.25 -9.58
C GLY A 166 -7.31 -12.12 -9.44
N ARG A 167 -6.11 -11.56 -9.55
CA ARG A 167 -4.88 -12.29 -9.30
C ARG A 167 -4.67 -12.50 -7.80
N CYS A 168 -4.42 -13.75 -7.40
CA CYS A 168 -3.99 -14.03 -6.03
C CYS A 168 -2.58 -13.47 -5.80
N ILE A 169 -2.38 -12.76 -4.70
CA ILE A 169 -1.05 -12.21 -4.32
C ILE A 169 -0.10 -13.35 -3.87
N GLN A 170 -0.67 -14.43 -3.31
CA GLN A 170 0.07 -15.60 -2.84
C GLN A 170 0.64 -16.42 -4.00
#